data_525d5d50c472489a04ab50f324e08f20
#
_entry.id   525d5d50c472489a04ab50f324e08f20
#
_cell.length_a   1.000
_cell.length_b   1.000
_cell.length_c   1.000
_cell.angle_alpha   90.00
_cell.angle_beta   90.00
_cell.angle_gamma   90.00
#
_symmetry.space_group_name_H-M   'P 1'
#
loop_
_entity.id
_entity.type
_entity.pdbx_description
1 polymer ?
#
loop_
_entity_poly.entity_id
_entity_poly.type
_entity_poly.pdbx_seq_one_letter_code
_entity_poly.pdbx_strand_id
1 'polypeptide(L)'
;VRFLPARSRASLASLREHRPVTVAVLVDTIGAGLTLPLTIVYFTVTTDVPLAVLGTLAAVSALVALPVGLVGGVLTDRFGAKASMIVNNLMSAAGFALYLVADDPATIAAAMFLTGASERLYWTAWTAYVHDLAAGRPFERWFAFLEATKAAALGTGAVVAAVTLARGGDGLRWLIVANVVSSIVAAVVFASQRTGGRAAAATPPTQTPKEAPHGTLRDFALSRPMRLITLGQLLLGPAMVLPNVALSVWFVQQWGMPATVAPVQFAVATGLCALLQTSVTRWVAGRDRGTLVAVGALLTGATAVPLAVLPPQSGVAAWAWVVAVAVVLAAADMLLVPAANAVMAEAPHPRVRGRAIGVFQTASSVGTALFPLTLGLVETDRPWLLWVVTVVVFVGAAGAWRAAVAALPDRVRRATAADVDA
;
A
#
# COMPACT_ATOMS: atom_id res chain seq x y z
N VAL A 1 -0.65 2.83 34.91
CA VAL A 1 0.13 3.82 34.13
C VAL A 1 1.51 4.08 34.73
N ARG A 2 1.75 3.78 36.02
CA ARG A 2 3.06 4.00 36.70
C ARG A 2 4.15 2.98 36.33
N PHE A 3 3.82 1.86 35.69
CA PHE A 3 4.74 0.77 35.39
C PHE A 3 5.28 0.77 33.94
N LEU A 4 4.93 1.77 33.10
CA LEU A 4 5.45 1.88 31.76
C LEU A 4 6.81 2.60 31.77
N PRO A 5 7.79 2.16 30.94
CA PRO A 5 9.09 2.82 30.85
C PRO A 5 8.94 4.30 30.43
N ALA A 6 9.88 5.13 30.85
CA ALA A 6 9.82 6.59 30.65
C ALA A 6 9.60 6.99 29.17
N ARG A 7 10.11 6.17 28.22
CA ARG A 7 9.90 6.34 26.77
C ARG A 7 8.43 6.19 26.35
N SER A 8 7.70 5.23 26.94
CA SER A 8 6.26 5.02 26.68
C SER A 8 5.39 6.12 27.30
N ARG A 9 5.83 6.73 28.41
CA ARG A 9 5.14 7.86 29.06
C ARG A 9 5.24 9.15 28.24
N ALA A 10 6.40 9.44 27.66
CA ALA A 10 6.59 10.59 26.78
C ALA A 10 5.75 10.45 25.48
N SER A 11 5.65 9.23 24.95
CA SER A 11 4.79 8.90 23.83
C SER A 11 3.30 9.11 24.14
N LEU A 12 2.83 8.69 25.33
CA LEU A 12 1.45 8.90 25.79
C LEU A 12 1.12 10.37 26.11
N ALA A 13 2.08 11.17 26.54
CA ALA A 13 1.89 12.60 26.79
C ALA A 13 1.71 13.36 25.47
N SER A 14 2.48 13.01 24.43
CA SER A 14 2.36 13.61 23.10
C SER A 14 1.03 13.24 22.41
N LEU A 15 0.49 12.04 22.66
CA LEU A 15 -0.86 11.64 22.24
C LEU A 15 -1.96 12.55 22.80
N ARG A 16 -1.80 13.04 24.03
CA ARG A 16 -2.81 13.90 24.67
C ARG A 16 -2.92 15.26 24.00
N GLU A 17 -1.82 15.79 23.48
CA GLU A 17 -1.76 17.11 22.86
C GLU A 17 -2.39 17.12 21.46
N HIS A 18 -2.26 15.99 20.71
CA HIS A 18 -2.79 15.84 19.35
C HIS A 18 -3.93 14.80 19.23
N ARG A 19 -4.65 14.58 20.34
CA ARG A 19 -5.77 13.63 20.41
C ARG A 19 -6.73 13.72 19.22
N PRO A 20 -7.23 14.91 18.82
CA PRO A 20 -8.22 14.94 17.75
C PRO A 20 -7.66 14.47 16.42
N VAL A 21 -6.39 14.79 16.12
CA VAL A 21 -5.75 14.31 14.87
C VAL A 21 -5.52 12.80 14.91
N THR A 22 -5.02 12.27 16.03
CA THR A 22 -4.84 10.83 16.20
C THR A 22 -6.16 10.09 16.06
N VAL A 23 -7.23 10.64 16.61
CA VAL A 23 -8.60 10.09 16.47
C VAL A 23 -9.06 10.15 15.00
N ALA A 24 -8.84 11.27 14.29
CA ALA A 24 -9.18 11.38 12.88
C ALA A 24 -8.47 10.32 12.04
N VAL A 25 -7.16 10.18 12.24
CA VAL A 25 -6.34 9.16 11.54
C VAL A 25 -6.81 7.75 11.87
N LEU A 26 -7.12 7.47 13.14
CA LEU A 26 -7.65 6.16 13.55
C LEU A 26 -9.00 5.85 12.87
N VAL A 27 -9.94 6.79 12.92
CA VAL A 27 -11.29 6.61 12.34
C VAL A 27 -11.21 6.42 10.84
N ASP A 28 -10.43 7.24 10.15
CA ASP A 28 -10.20 7.14 8.71
C ASP A 28 -9.55 5.80 8.32
N THR A 29 -8.51 5.42 9.05
CA THR A 29 -7.77 4.18 8.76
C THR A 29 -8.57 2.93 9.10
N ILE A 30 -9.40 2.94 10.15
CA ILE A 30 -10.34 1.84 10.41
C ILE A 30 -11.31 1.72 9.25
N GLY A 31 -11.88 2.85 8.77
CA GLY A 31 -12.74 2.89 7.60
C GLY A 31 -12.09 2.28 6.36
N ALA A 32 -10.86 2.68 6.07
CA ALA A 32 -10.07 2.10 4.98
C ALA A 32 -9.90 0.57 5.15
N GLY A 33 -9.63 0.10 6.37
CA GLY A 33 -9.52 -1.33 6.69
C GLY A 33 -10.81 -2.12 6.48
N LEU A 34 -11.98 -1.47 6.59
CA LEU A 34 -13.27 -2.10 6.29
C LEU A 34 -13.42 -2.44 4.80
N THR A 35 -12.84 -1.63 3.91
CA THR A 35 -13.16 -1.67 2.48
C THR A 35 -11.97 -2.07 1.60
N LEU A 36 -10.73 -1.82 2.03
CA LEU A 36 -9.53 -2.07 1.23
C LEU A 36 -9.49 -3.49 0.62
N PRO A 37 -9.74 -4.58 1.39
CA PRO A 37 -9.71 -5.93 0.84
C PRO A 37 -10.95 -6.27 -0.01
N LEU A 38 -11.95 -5.39 -0.06
CA LEU A 38 -13.26 -5.66 -0.67
C LEU A 38 -13.50 -4.91 -1.97
N THR A 39 -12.59 -4.05 -2.41
CA THR A 39 -12.82 -3.07 -3.48
C THR A 39 -13.35 -3.69 -4.78
N ILE A 40 -12.71 -4.75 -5.30
CA ILE A 40 -13.20 -5.44 -6.51
C ILE A 40 -14.23 -6.51 -6.14
N VAL A 41 -14.03 -7.23 -5.03
CA VAL A 41 -14.97 -8.25 -4.54
C VAL A 41 -16.38 -7.66 -4.35
N TYR A 42 -16.49 -6.40 -3.93
CA TYR A 42 -17.79 -5.73 -3.82
C TYR A 42 -18.56 -5.79 -5.14
N PHE A 43 -17.97 -5.34 -6.24
CA PHE A 43 -18.63 -5.32 -7.55
C PHE A 43 -18.86 -6.73 -8.12
N THR A 44 -17.97 -7.69 -7.87
CA THR A 44 -18.19 -9.08 -8.32
C THR A 44 -19.38 -9.77 -7.65
N VAL A 45 -19.79 -9.30 -6.48
CA VAL A 45 -20.90 -9.87 -5.70
C VAL A 45 -22.20 -9.07 -5.89
N THR A 46 -22.11 -7.75 -6.16
CA THR A 46 -23.25 -6.85 -6.21
C THR A 46 -23.71 -6.47 -7.60
N THR A 47 -22.92 -6.77 -8.64
CA THR A 47 -23.25 -6.42 -10.03
C THR A 47 -23.04 -7.61 -10.96
N ASP A 48 -23.68 -7.58 -12.11
CA ASP A 48 -23.51 -8.59 -13.19
C ASP A 48 -22.40 -8.21 -14.17
N VAL A 49 -21.56 -7.21 -13.84
CA VAL A 49 -20.47 -6.76 -14.72
C VAL A 49 -19.37 -7.82 -14.76
N PRO A 50 -18.96 -8.29 -15.96
CA PRO A 50 -17.93 -9.30 -16.11
C PRO A 50 -16.60 -8.89 -15.43
N LEU A 51 -15.91 -9.84 -14.81
CA LEU A 51 -14.66 -9.58 -14.09
C LEU A 51 -13.56 -8.99 -15.01
N ALA A 52 -13.54 -9.39 -16.28
CA ALA A 52 -12.65 -8.80 -17.28
C ALA A 52 -12.89 -7.30 -17.45
N VAL A 53 -14.16 -6.87 -17.44
CA VAL A 53 -14.53 -5.45 -17.49
C VAL A 53 -14.12 -4.75 -16.19
N LEU A 54 -14.45 -5.32 -15.02
CA LEU A 54 -14.04 -4.76 -13.72
C LEU A 54 -12.51 -4.60 -13.61
N GLY A 55 -11.74 -5.59 -14.05
CA GLY A 55 -10.29 -5.53 -14.10
C GLY A 55 -9.78 -4.41 -15.01
N THR A 56 -10.42 -4.23 -16.18
CA THR A 56 -10.09 -3.15 -17.11
C THR A 56 -10.42 -1.78 -16.52
N LEU A 57 -11.60 -1.62 -15.92
CA LEU A 57 -12.01 -0.38 -15.26
C LEU A 57 -11.06 -0.02 -14.11
N ALA A 58 -10.67 -1.00 -13.29
CA ALA A 58 -9.70 -0.80 -12.22
C ALA A 58 -8.34 -0.35 -12.76
N ALA A 59 -7.83 -1.00 -13.80
CA ALA A 59 -6.55 -0.64 -14.42
C ALA A 59 -6.59 0.76 -15.04
N VAL A 60 -7.60 1.07 -15.85
CA VAL A 60 -7.76 2.38 -16.49
C VAL A 60 -7.91 3.48 -15.43
N SER A 61 -8.78 3.28 -14.44
CA SER A 61 -9.00 4.23 -13.35
C SER A 61 -7.71 4.50 -12.57
N ALA A 62 -6.93 3.46 -12.26
CA ALA A 62 -5.67 3.60 -11.57
C ALA A 62 -4.60 4.34 -12.39
N LEU A 63 -4.52 4.09 -13.71
CA LEU A 63 -3.61 4.80 -14.62
C LEU A 63 -4.01 6.27 -14.77
N VAL A 64 -5.30 6.56 -14.96
CA VAL A 64 -5.82 7.94 -15.06
C VAL A 64 -5.65 8.71 -13.73
N ALA A 65 -5.63 8.01 -12.59
CA ALA A 65 -5.37 8.62 -11.29
C ALA A 65 -3.88 8.94 -11.03
N LEU A 66 -2.92 8.40 -11.80
CA LEU A 66 -1.48 8.67 -11.58
C LEU A 66 -1.13 10.17 -11.57
N PRO A 67 -1.61 11.02 -12.50
CA PRO A 67 -1.31 12.46 -12.47
C PRO A 67 -1.84 13.18 -11.23
N VAL A 68 -2.87 12.64 -10.56
CA VAL A 68 -3.45 13.25 -9.36
C VAL A 68 -2.42 13.37 -8.24
N GLY A 69 -1.46 12.43 -8.15
CA GLY A 69 -0.35 12.54 -7.21
C GLY A 69 0.52 13.80 -7.45
N LEU A 70 0.79 14.16 -8.72
CA LEU A 70 1.55 15.36 -9.07
C LEU A 70 0.74 16.63 -8.77
N VAL A 71 -0.53 16.65 -9.17
CA VAL A 71 -1.46 17.76 -8.88
C VAL A 71 -1.64 17.91 -7.37
N GLY A 72 -1.71 16.78 -6.64
CA GLY A 72 -1.77 16.72 -5.19
C GLY A 72 -0.57 17.39 -4.51
N GLY A 73 0.63 17.20 -5.06
CA GLY A 73 1.84 17.93 -4.60
C GLY A 73 1.68 19.42 -4.70
N VAL A 74 1.27 19.92 -5.87
CA VAL A 74 1.01 21.38 -6.09
C VAL A 74 -0.11 21.88 -5.16
N LEU A 75 -1.16 21.10 -4.96
CA LEU A 75 -2.26 21.43 -4.06
C LEU A 75 -1.77 21.54 -2.60
N THR A 76 -0.94 20.59 -2.18
CA THR A 76 -0.33 20.55 -0.84
C THR A 76 0.60 21.74 -0.61
N ASP A 77 1.42 22.09 -1.61
CA ASP A 77 2.33 23.24 -1.53
C ASP A 77 1.56 24.57 -1.47
N ARG A 78 0.45 24.69 -2.21
CA ARG A 78 -0.32 25.94 -2.31
C ARG A 78 -1.31 26.14 -1.16
N PHE A 79 -2.00 25.10 -0.73
CA PHE A 79 -3.11 25.19 0.24
C PHE A 79 -2.77 24.54 1.59
N GLY A 80 -1.60 23.93 1.70
CA GLY A 80 -1.13 23.21 2.88
C GLY A 80 -1.63 21.75 2.96
N ALA A 81 -0.87 20.93 3.66
CA ALA A 81 -1.12 19.51 3.79
C ALA A 81 -2.49 19.20 4.43
N LYS A 82 -2.95 20.02 5.37
CA LYS A 82 -4.27 19.88 6.00
C LYS A 82 -5.41 19.96 4.98
N ALA A 83 -5.37 20.96 4.06
CA ALA A 83 -6.40 21.11 3.03
C ALA A 83 -6.43 19.88 2.11
N SER A 84 -5.26 19.38 1.73
CA SER A 84 -5.13 18.15 0.91
C SER A 84 -5.70 16.92 1.61
N MET A 85 -5.50 16.77 2.94
CA MET A 85 -6.11 15.69 3.72
C MET A 85 -7.64 15.78 3.77
N ILE A 86 -8.20 17.00 3.88
CA ILE A 86 -9.66 17.20 3.84
C ILE A 86 -10.21 16.82 2.45
N VAL A 87 -9.58 17.31 1.38
CA VAL A 87 -10.00 16.99 0.00
C VAL A 87 -9.91 15.49 -0.26
N ASN A 88 -8.82 14.83 0.16
CA ASN A 88 -8.68 13.39 0.09
C ASN A 88 -9.87 12.66 0.73
N ASN A 89 -10.20 12.99 1.97
CA ASN A 89 -11.29 12.33 2.68
C ASN A 89 -12.66 12.57 2.03
N LEU A 90 -12.92 13.77 1.51
CA LEU A 90 -14.15 14.07 0.77
C LEU A 90 -14.22 13.31 -0.56
N MET A 91 -13.10 13.19 -1.29
CA MET A 91 -13.02 12.38 -2.51
C MET A 91 -13.22 10.89 -2.22
N SER A 92 -12.62 10.38 -1.13
CA SER A 92 -12.82 9.01 -0.67
C SER A 92 -14.29 8.75 -0.34
N ALA A 93 -14.91 9.64 0.45
CA ALA A 93 -16.33 9.53 0.79
C ALA A 93 -17.23 9.55 -0.45
N ALA A 94 -16.98 10.44 -1.41
CA ALA A 94 -17.73 10.52 -2.67
C ALA A 94 -17.53 9.26 -3.52
N GLY A 95 -16.29 8.77 -3.64
CA GLY A 95 -15.97 7.54 -4.36
C GLY A 95 -16.69 6.34 -3.76
N PHE A 96 -16.60 6.12 -2.45
CA PHE A 96 -17.30 5.02 -1.79
C PHE A 96 -18.83 5.21 -1.73
N ALA A 97 -19.35 6.44 -1.72
CA ALA A 97 -20.77 6.67 -1.89
C ALA A 97 -21.26 6.22 -3.28
N LEU A 98 -20.46 6.43 -4.33
CA LEU A 98 -20.77 5.91 -5.65
C LEU A 98 -20.79 4.38 -5.71
N TYR A 99 -19.98 3.66 -4.91
CA TYR A 99 -20.06 2.18 -4.82
C TYR A 99 -21.49 1.70 -4.49
N LEU A 100 -22.24 2.46 -3.67
CA LEU A 100 -23.58 2.07 -3.22
C LEU A 100 -24.65 2.11 -4.32
N VAL A 101 -24.38 2.84 -5.41
CA VAL A 101 -25.32 3.09 -6.51
C VAL A 101 -24.74 2.74 -7.88
N ALA A 102 -23.46 2.32 -7.93
CA ALA A 102 -22.79 1.98 -9.18
C ALA A 102 -23.19 0.55 -9.61
N ASP A 103 -23.95 0.45 -10.69
CA ASP A 103 -24.43 -0.79 -11.29
C ASP A 103 -24.01 -0.93 -12.77
N ASP A 104 -23.54 0.15 -13.40
CA ASP A 104 -23.04 0.19 -14.78
C ASP A 104 -21.53 0.48 -14.86
N PRO A 105 -20.84 0.09 -15.96
CA PRO A 105 -19.41 0.27 -16.11
C PRO A 105 -18.90 1.72 -15.94
N ALA A 106 -19.70 2.72 -16.32
CA ALA A 106 -19.26 4.12 -16.26
C ALA A 106 -19.27 4.64 -14.82
N THR A 107 -20.32 4.34 -14.05
CA THR A 107 -20.42 4.70 -12.63
C THR A 107 -19.42 3.93 -11.79
N ILE A 108 -19.15 2.66 -12.09
CA ILE A 108 -18.09 1.86 -11.47
C ILE A 108 -16.71 2.48 -11.74
N ALA A 109 -16.42 2.86 -13.00
CA ALA A 109 -15.18 3.53 -13.35
C ALA A 109 -14.98 4.85 -12.59
N ALA A 110 -16.05 5.67 -12.49
CA ALA A 110 -16.02 6.91 -11.74
C ALA A 110 -15.74 6.68 -10.24
N ALA A 111 -16.38 5.66 -9.65
CA ALA A 111 -16.17 5.27 -8.25
C ALA A 111 -14.71 4.81 -8.01
N MET A 112 -14.18 3.93 -8.87
CA MET A 112 -12.81 3.45 -8.80
C MET A 112 -11.80 4.57 -9.05
N PHE A 113 -12.08 5.50 -9.98
CA PHE A 113 -11.24 6.66 -10.21
C PHE A 113 -11.17 7.57 -8.99
N LEU A 114 -12.33 7.93 -8.40
CA LEU A 114 -12.37 8.81 -7.24
C LEU A 114 -11.64 8.22 -6.02
N THR A 115 -11.83 6.93 -5.76
CA THR A 115 -11.13 6.25 -4.66
C THR A 115 -9.64 6.15 -4.92
N GLY A 116 -9.21 5.79 -6.14
CA GLY A 116 -7.81 5.75 -6.52
C GLY A 116 -7.15 7.14 -6.53
N ALA A 117 -7.85 8.17 -6.98
CA ALA A 117 -7.37 9.55 -6.96
C ALA A 117 -7.22 10.08 -5.52
N SER A 118 -8.17 9.75 -4.63
CA SER A 118 -8.06 10.10 -3.21
C SER A 118 -6.84 9.46 -2.57
N GLU A 119 -6.57 8.20 -2.85
CA GLU A 119 -5.40 7.50 -2.35
C GLU A 119 -4.09 8.16 -2.81
N ARG A 120 -3.99 8.58 -4.08
CA ARG A 120 -2.81 9.31 -4.58
C ARG A 120 -2.60 10.64 -3.86
N LEU A 121 -3.68 11.38 -3.63
CA LEU A 121 -3.64 12.63 -2.89
C LEU A 121 -3.23 12.40 -1.43
N TYR A 122 -3.74 11.33 -0.79
CA TYR A 122 -3.36 10.93 0.56
C TYR A 122 -1.86 10.75 0.70
N TRP A 123 -1.25 9.88 -0.12
CA TRP A 123 0.18 9.59 -0.03
C TRP A 123 1.06 10.81 -0.29
N THR A 124 0.59 11.75 -1.09
CA THR A 124 1.30 13.01 -1.35
C THR A 124 1.23 13.97 -0.14
N ALA A 125 0.06 14.07 0.48
CA ALA A 125 -0.18 15.01 1.59
C ALA A 125 0.28 14.47 2.95
N TRP A 126 0.24 13.15 3.15
CA TRP A 126 0.46 12.51 4.45
C TRP A 126 1.80 12.86 5.08
N THR A 127 2.90 12.70 4.34
CA THR A 127 4.25 12.97 4.86
C THR A 127 4.40 14.44 5.25
N ALA A 128 3.88 15.36 4.44
CA ALA A 128 3.89 16.79 4.74
C ALA A 128 3.03 17.11 5.96
N TYR A 129 1.86 16.48 6.08
CA TYR A 129 0.96 16.67 7.23
C TYR A 129 1.58 16.18 8.54
N VAL A 130 2.24 15.03 8.54
CA VAL A 130 2.97 14.52 9.71
C VAL A 130 4.15 15.42 10.07
N HIS A 131 4.84 15.98 9.08
CA HIS A 131 5.91 16.94 9.30
C HIS A 131 5.40 18.22 10.00
N ASP A 132 4.27 18.76 9.54
CA ASP A 132 3.63 19.93 10.16
C ASP A 132 3.18 19.64 11.60
N LEU A 133 2.71 18.43 11.88
CA LEU A 133 2.34 17.98 13.21
C LEU A 133 3.53 17.80 14.15
N ALA A 134 4.68 17.41 13.64
CA ALA A 134 5.87 17.18 14.45
C ALA A 134 6.38 18.48 15.09
N ALA A 135 6.17 19.66 14.46
CA ALA A 135 6.40 20.99 15.00
C ALA A 135 7.73 21.14 15.77
N GLY A 136 8.85 20.70 15.16
CA GLY A 136 10.20 20.76 15.77
C GLY A 136 10.56 19.60 16.69
N ARG A 137 9.72 18.60 16.82
CA ARG A 137 10.02 17.30 17.48
C ARG A 137 10.68 16.34 16.49
N PRO A 138 11.35 15.25 16.93
CA PRO A 138 11.92 14.24 16.03
C PRO A 138 10.85 13.65 15.13
N PHE A 139 10.88 14.00 13.83
CA PHE A 139 9.92 13.57 12.82
C PHE A 139 9.79 12.05 12.76
N GLU A 140 10.92 11.34 12.82
CA GLU A 140 11.00 9.88 12.67
C GLU A 140 10.19 9.16 13.75
N ARG A 141 10.20 9.66 14.98
CA ARG A 141 9.43 9.07 16.09
C ARG A 141 7.94 9.26 15.93
N TRP A 142 7.53 10.44 15.46
CA TRP A 142 6.13 10.74 15.19
C TRP A 142 5.61 9.91 14.02
N PHE A 143 6.38 9.87 12.96
CA PHE A 143 6.05 9.12 11.77
C PHE A 143 5.91 7.61 12.10
N ALA A 144 6.90 7.02 12.77
CA ALA A 144 6.85 5.62 13.18
C ALA A 144 5.66 5.31 14.09
N PHE A 145 5.33 6.22 15.02
CA PHE A 145 4.18 6.06 15.91
C PHE A 145 2.86 6.07 15.12
N LEU A 146 2.68 7.03 14.21
CA LEU A 146 1.46 7.14 13.40
C LEU A 146 1.33 5.96 12.44
N GLU A 147 2.41 5.50 11.83
CA GLU A 147 2.40 4.32 10.97
C GLU A 147 2.04 3.04 11.74
N ALA A 148 2.58 2.84 12.94
CA ALA A 148 2.19 1.71 13.79
C ALA A 148 0.71 1.80 14.20
N THR A 149 0.22 3.00 14.50
CA THR A 149 -1.18 3.26 14.84
C THR A 149 -2.10 2.96 13.65
N LYS A 150 -1.70 3.39 12.45
CA LYS A 150 -2.43 3.10 11.20
C LYS A 150 -2.48 1.59 10.92
N ALA A 151 -1.34 0.89 11.05
CA ALA A 151 -1.31 -0.55 10.83
C ALA A 151 -2.29 -1.30 11.76
N ALA A 152 -2.31 -0.93 13.05
CA ALA A 152 -3.24 -1.50 14.02
C ALA A 152 -4.71 -1.16 13.69
N ALA A 153 -4.99 0.09 13.27
CA ALA A 153 -6.32 0.54 12.88
C ALA A 153 -6.82 -0.18 11.62
N LEU A 154 -5.95 -0.33 10.62
CA LEU A 154 -6.24 -1.03 9.37
C LEU A 154 -6.59 -2.51 9.63
N GLY A 155 -5.78 -3.19 10.46
CA GLY A 155 -6.06 -4.56 10.88
C GLY A 155 -7.36 -4.69 11.67
N THR A 156 -7.65 -3.73 12.56
CA THR A 156 -8.93 -3.68 13.30
C THR A 156 -10.11 -3.55 12.34
N GLY A 157 -10.03 -2.65 11.35
CA GLY A 157 -11.04 -2.51 10.31
C GLY A 157 -11.28 -3.82 9.55
N ALA A 158 -10.23 -4.53 9.17
CA ALA A 158 -10.33 -5.81 8.48
C ALA A 158 -11.01 -6.89 9.36
N VAL A 159 -10.69 -6.96 10.66
CA VAL A 159 -11.37 -7.88 11.59
C VAL A 159 -12.86 -7.54 11.71
N VAL A 160 -13.21 -6.25 11.85
CA VAL A 160 -14.62 -5.80 11.87
C VAL A 160 -15.33 -6.17 10.58
N ALA A 161 -14.68 -5.99 9.41
CA ALA A 161 -15.23 -6.40 8.13
C ALA A 161 -15.50 -7.91 8.08
N ALA A 162 -14.54 -8.74 8.50
CA ALA A 162 -14.69 -10.19 8.54
C ALA A 162 -15.87 -10.61 9.42
N VAL A 163 -15.99 -10.05 10.63
CA VAL A 163 -17.08 -10.37 11.57
C VAL A 163 -18.43 -9.91 11.02
N THR A 164 -18.49 -8.74 10.38
CA THR A 164 -19.73 -8.20 9.79
C THR A 164 -20.22 -9.10 8.66
N LEU A 165 -19.31 -9.48 7.75
CA LEU A 165 -19.66 -10.36 6.63
C LEU A 165 -20.00 -11.80 7.07
N ALA A 166 -19.39 -12.30 8.15
CA ALA A 166 -19.73 -13.62 8.69
C ALA A 166 -21.15 -13.72 9.22
N ARG A 167 -21.78 -12.57 9.57
CA ARG A 167 -23.18 -12.52 10.01
C ARG A 167 -24.19 -12.57 8.86
N GLY A 168 -23.73 -12.44 7.62
CA GLY A 168 -24.58 -12.42 6.43
C GLY A 168 -25.37 -11.13 6.25
N GLY A 169 -26.39 -11.18 5.39
CA GLY A 169 -27.23 -10.02 5.06
C GLY A 169 -26.47 -8.95 4.24
N ASP A 170 -26.87 -7.69 4.37
CA ASP A 170 -26.32 -6.54 3.64
C ASP A 170 -24.95 -6.09 4.16
N GLY A 171 -24.15 -6.97 4.76
CA GLY A 171 -22.88 -6.64 5.41
C GLY A 171 -21.93 -5.85 4.53
N LEU A 172 -21.80 -6.21 3.25
CA LEU A 172 -20.96 -5.48 2.28
C LEU A 172 -21.37 -4.00 2.16
N ARG A 173 -22.68 -3.76 2.01
CA ARG A 173 -23.22 -2.40 1.88
C ARG A 173 -22.97 -1.57 3.14
N TRP A 174 -23.17 -2.17 4.32
CA TRP A 174 -22.91 -1.49 5.59
C TRP A 174 -21.45 -1.15 5.81
N LEU A 175 -20.50 -1.98 5.34
CA LEU A 175 -19.07 -1.67 5.41
C LEU A 175 -18.72 -0.45 4.55
N ILE A 176 -19.28 -0.35 3.34
CA ILE A 176 -19.11 0.84 2.48
C ILE A 176 -19.70 2.09 3.16
N VAL A 177 -20.92 2.01 3.69
CA VAL A 177 -21.54 3.14 4.42
C VAL A 177 -20.67 3.56 5.61
N ALA A 178 -20.17 2.61 6.39
CA ALA A 178 -19.30 2.89 7.53
C ALA A 178 -18.00 3.61 7.09
N ASN A 179 -17.40 3.22 5.95
CA ASN A 179 -16.24 3.91 5.40
C ASN A 179 -16.58 5.34 4.91
N VAL A 180 -17.70 5.53 4.24
CA VAL A 180 -18.19 6.88 3.87
C VAL A 180 -18.31 7.78 5.10
N VAL A 181 -18.96 7.27 6.16
CA VAL A 181 -19.13 8.00 7.41
C VAL A 181 -17.78 8.30 8.07
N SER A 182 -16.87 7.32 8.12
CA SER A 182 -15.54 7.51 8.72
C SER A 182 -14.72 8.57 7.97
N SER A 183 -14.75 8.57 6.65
CA SER A 183 -14.08 9.58 5.83
C SER A 183 -14.67 10.98 6.03
N ILE A 184 -16.00 11.10 6.12
CA ILE A 184 -16.64 12.40 6.43
C ILE A 184 -16.26 12.88 7.83
N VAL A 185 -16.30 12.01 8.83
CA VAL A 185 -15.90 12.33 10.21
C VAL A 185 -14.44 12.77 10.25
N ALA A 186 -13.55 12.06 9.56
CA ALA A 186 -12.14 12.44 9.47
C ALA A 186 -11.98 13.82 8.81
N ALA A 187 -12.66 14.10 7.70
CA ALA A 187 -12.64 15.40 7.04
C ALA A 187 -13.09 16.53 7.99
N VAL A 188 -14.18 16.34 8.74
CA VAL A 188 -14.71 17.30 9.71
C VAL A 188 -13.70 17.52 10.85
N VAL A 189 -13.11 16.44 11.39
CA VAL A 189 -12.11 16.55 12.44
C VAL A 189 -10.87 17.26 11.92
N PHE A 190 -10.35 16.94 10.73
CA PHE A 190 -9.24 17.70 10.13
C PHE A 190 -9.61 19.18 9.93
N ALA A 191 -10.82 19.49 9.47
CA ALA A 191 -11.27 20.87 9.28
C ALA A 191 -11.31 21.65 10.61
N SER A 192 -11.78 21.01 11.67
CA SER A 192 -11.92 21.63 13.00
C SER A 192 -10.58 21.95 13.70
N GLN A 193 -9.49 21.29 13.27
CA GLN A 193 -8.17 21.57 13.84
C GLN A 193 -7.73 22.98 13.50
N ARG A 194 -7.43 23.78 14.50
CA ARG A 194 -6.72 25.04 14.31
C ARG A 194 -5.26 24.72 13.96
N THR A 195 -4.90 24.76 12.70
CA THR A 195 -3.50 24.87 12.32
C THR A 195 -3.03 26.20 12.90
N GLY A 196 -2.12 26.13 13.87
CA GLY A 196 -1.43 27.32 14.33
C GLY A 196 -0.90 28.03 13.08
N GLY A 197 -1.41 29.25 12.81
CA GLY A 197 -1.19 30.00 11.58
C GLY A 197 0.29 30.34 11.36
N ARG A 198 0.99 29.39 10.90
CA ARG A 198 2.21 29.52 10.14
C ARG A 198 1.96 28.69 8.88
N ALA A 199 1.39 29.33 7.88
CA ALA A 199 1.89 29.09 6.56
C ALA A 199 3.41 29.20 6.73
N ALA A 200 4.05 28.06 6.96
CA ALA A 200 5.49 28.01 6.87
C ALA A 200 5.72 28.50 5.44
N ALA A 201 6.16 29.76 5.34
CA ALA A 201 6.87 30.20 4.15
C ALA A 201 7.78 29.01 3.87
N ALA A 202 7.53 28.34 2.75
CA ALA A 202 8.36 27.29 2.28
C ALA A 202 9.77 27.85 2.39
N THR A 203 10.48 27.41 3.41
CA THR A 203 11.91 27.57 3.41
C THR A 203 12.31 26.75 2.20
N PRO A 204 12.70 27.38 1.10
CA PRO A 204 13.19 26.62 -0.03
C PRO A 204 14.27 25.73 0.57
N PRO A 205 14.39 24.47 0.18
CA PRO A 205 15.46 23.63 0.67
C PRO A 205 16.76 24.40 0.42
N THR A 206 17.26 25.07 1.47
CA THR A 206 18.46 25.87 1.45
C THR A 206 19.63 24.89 1.51
N GLN A 207 19.81 24.19 0.42
CA GLN A 207 21.08 23.68 0.00
C GLN A 207 21.07 23.68 -1.52
N THR A 208 21.40 24.84 -2.09
CA THR A 208 22.11 24.87 -3.35
C THR A 208 23.40 24.10 -3.11
N PRO A 209 23.54 22.87 -3.62
CA PRO A 209 24.84 22.23 -3.59
C PRO A 209 25.74 23.05 -4.52
N LYS A 210 26.84 23.60 -3.95
CA LYS A 210 27.96 24.11 -4.74
C LYS A 210 28.27 23.09 -5.84
N GLU A 211 28.46 23.63 -7.04
CA GLU A 211 28.78 22.95 -8.27
C GLU A 211 29.85 21.86 -8.07
N ALA A 212 29.47 20.64 -8.33
CA ALA A 212 30.37 19.54 -8.59
C ALA A 212 29.80 18.69 -9.75
N PRO A 213 30.65 18.05 -10.57
CA PRO A 213 30.29 17.64 -11.93
C PRO A 213 29.12 16.67 -12.01
N HIS A 214 28.28 16.96 -12.90
CA HIS A 214 27.19 16.33 -13.61
C HIS A 214 26.82 14.87 -13.31
N GLY A 215 25.80 14.64 -12.48
CA GLY A 215 24.93 13.46 -12.60
C GLY A 215 23.58 13.97 -13.16
N THR A 216 23.31 13.78 -14.42
CA THR A 216 22.04 14.14 -15.03
C THR A 216 21.04 13.01 -14.86
N LEU A 217 19.71 13.31 -14.99
CA LEU A 217 18.69 12.27 -15.10
C LEU A 217 18.95 11.29 -16.25
N ARG A 218 19.66 11.74 -17.28
CA ARG A 218 20.09 10.93 -18.41
C ARG A 218 21.11 9.87 -17.97
N ASP A 219 22.10 10.24 -17.16
CA ASP A 219 23.11 9.31 -16.64
C ASP A 219 22.47 8.28 -15.71
N PHE A 220 21.49 8.70 -14.91
CA PHE A 220 20.65 7.82 -14.11
C PHE A 220 19.88 6.83 -14.99
N ALA A 221 19.15 7.32 -15.99
CA ALA A 221 18.33 6.49 -16.88
C ALA A 221 19.18 5.53 -17.75
N LEU A 222 20.42 5.88 -18.05
CA LEU A 222 21.36 5.07 -18.84
C LEU A 222 22.09 4.02 -17.98
N SER A 223 22.14 4.19 -16.66
CA SER A 223 22.82 3.23 -15.80
C SER A 223 22.04 1.89 -15.73
N ARG A 224 22.74 0.79 -16.01
CA ARG A 224 22.17 -0.56 -15.99
C ARG A 224 21.49 -0.90 -14.65
N PRO A 225 22.09 -0.65 -13.48
CA PRO A 225 21.45 -0.95 -12.20
C PRO A 225 20.12 -0.20 -12.02
N MET A 226 20.07 1.09 -12.37
CA MET A 226 18.85 1.90 -12.20
C MET A 226 17.71 1.44 -13.11
N ARG A 227 18.01 1.08 -14.36
CA ARG A 227 17.02 0.47 -15.27
C ARG A 227 16.48 -0.84 -14.73
N LEU A 228 17.35 -1.69 -14.17
CA LEU A 228 16.95 -2.97 -13.60
C LEU A 228 16.11 -2.78 -12.32
N ILE A 229 16.43 -1.79 -11.46
CA ILE A 229 15.58 -1.44 -10.32
C ILE A 229 14.20 -0.95 -10.79
N THR A 230 14.18 -0.08 -11.81
CA THR A 230 12.92 0.43 -12.38
C THR A 230 12.07 -0.71 -12.94
N LEU A 231 12.67 -1.63 -13.70
CA LEU A 231 11.99 -2.83 -14.20
C LEU A 231 11.53 -3.72 -13.04
N GLY A 232 12.41 -3.94 -12.07
CA GLY A 232 12.09 -4.72 -10.87
C GLY A 232 10.90 -4.14 -10.09
N GLN A 233 10.83 -2.81 -9.96
CA GLN A 233 9.70 -2.13 -9.31
C GLN A 233 8.41 -2.23 -10.12
N LEU A 234 8.47 -2.13 -11.44
CA LEU A 234 7.33 -2.38 -12.32
C LEU A 234 6.77 -3.79 -12.08
N LEU A 235 7.65 -4.79 -12.05
CA LEU A 235 7.26 -6.20 -11.87
C LEU A 235 6.85 -6.53 -10.42
N LEU A 236 7.28 -5.75 -9.41
CA LEU A 236 6.84 -5.88 -8.02
C LEU A 236 5.51 -5.15 -7.75
N GLY A 237 5.09 -4.23 -8.61
CA GLY A 237 3.82 -3.52 -8.45
C GLY A 237 2.63 -4.43 -8.14
N PRO A 238 2.46 -5.57 -8.82
CA PRO A 238 1.40 -6.55 -8.54
C PRO A 238 1.35 -7.05 -7.09
N ALA A 239 2.46 -7.06 -6.34
CA ALA A 239 2.48 -7.50 -4.95
C ALA A 239 1.51 -6.72 -4.05
N MET A 240 1.24 -5.44 -4.37
CA MET A 240 0.29 -4.60 -3.64
C MET A 240 -1.17 -5.00 -3.87
N VAL A 241 -1.48 -5.53 -5.05
CA VAL A 241 -2.87 -5.84 -5.47
C VAL A 241 -3.18 -7.33 -5.31
N LEU A 242 -2.18 -8.18 -5.46
CA LEU A 242 -2.33 -9.63 -5.43
C LEU A 242 -3.11 -10.14 -4.20
N PRO A 243 -2.78 -9.76 -2.95
CA PRO A 243 -3.49 -10.24 -1.77
C PRO A 243 -4.94 -9.77 -1.71
N ASN A 244 -5.16 -8.50 -2.03
CA ASN A 244 -6.44 -7.83 -1.79
C ASN A 244 -7.43 -8.00 -2.94
N VAL A 245 -6.94 -8.32 -4.13
CA VAL A 245 -7.76 -8.39 -5.34
C VAL A 245 -7.71 -9.79 -5.94
N ALA A 246 -6.58 -10.22 -6.52
CA ALA A 246 -6.54 -11.45 -7.30
C ALA A 246 -6.83 -12.70 -6.47
N LEU A 247 -6.22 -12.82 -5.27
CA LEU A 247 -6.45 -13.95 -4.38
C LEU A 247 -7.88 -13.95 -3.84
N SER A 248 -8.38 -12.79 -3.41
CA SER A 248 -9.74 -12.66 -2.89
C SER A 248 -10.78 -13.00 -3.96
N VAL A 249 -10.61 -12.49 -5.17
CA VAL A 249 -11.48 -12.83 -6.31
C VAL A 249 -11.39 -14.32 -6.65
N TRP A 250 -10.19 -14.90 -6.67
CA TRP A 250 -10.00 -16.32 -6.94
C TRP A 250 -10.74 -17.21 -5.94
N PHE A 251 -10.56 -16.97 -4.66
CA PHE A 251 -11.20 -17.75 -3.62
C PHE A 251 -12.72 -17.63 -3.67
N VAL A 252 -13.25 -16.42 -3.97
CA VAL A 252 -14.69 -16.23 -4.08
C VAL A 252 -15.25 -16.85 -5.35
N GLN A 253 -14.64 -16.61 -6.52
CA GLN A 253 -15.19 -17.01 -7.81
C GLN A 253 -14.89 -18.49 -8.15
N GLN A 254 -13.67 -18.95 -7.88
CA GLN A 254 -13.24 -20.30 -8.27
C GLN A 254 -13.47 -21.35 -7.18
N TRP A 255 -13.36 -20.96 -5.90
CA TRP A 255 -13.54 -21.89 -4.80
C TRP A 255 -14.91 -21.73 -4.10
N GLY A 256 -15.74 -20.78 -4.52
CA GLY A 256 -17.05 -20.54 -3.94
C GLY A 256 -17.01 -20.11 -2.47
N MET A 257 -15.88 -19.53 -2.03
CA MET A 257 -15.74 -19.08 -0.65
C MET A 257 -16.54 -17.77 -0.42
N PRO A 258 -16.99 -17.55 0.82
CA PRO A 258 -17.69 -16.30 1.13
C PRO A 258 -16.76 -15.08 1.05
N ALA A 259 -17.31 -13.90 0.80
CA ALA A 259 -16.54 -12.64 0.70
C ALA A 259 -15.74 -12.31 1.97
N THR A 260 -16.01 -12.95 3.10
CA THR A 260 -15.23 -12.86 4.34
C THR A 260 -13.77 -13.29 4.15
N VAL A 261 -13.45 -14.05 3.11
CA VAL A 261 -12.08 -14.51 2.82
C VAL A 261 -11.12 -13.33 2.66
N ALA A 262 -11.55 -12.26 1.99
CA ALA A 262 -10.72 -11.10 1.72
C ALA A 262 -10.26 -10.36 3.00
N PRO A 263 -11.16 -9.91 3.89
CA PRO A 263 -10.73 -9.26 5.12
C PRO A 263 -10.04 -10.21 6.11
N VAL A 264 -10.35 -11.51 6.14
CA VAL A 264 -9.62 -12.49 6.98
C VAL A 264 -8.18 -12.60 6.52
N GLN A 265 -7.94 -12.80 5.21
CA GLN A 265 -6.59 -12.87 4.64
C GLN A 265 -5.79 -11.60 4.96
N PHE A 266 -6.40 -10.44 4.77
CA PHE A 266 -5.77 -9.15 5.05
C PHE A 266 -5.45 -8.98 6.54
N ALA A 267 -6.37 -9.34 7.45
CA ALA A 267 -6.15 -9.26 8.89
C ALA A 267 -5.01 -10.17 9.36
N VAL A 268 -4.94 -11.40 8.83
CA VAL A 268 -3.85 -12.35 9.14
C VAL A 268 -2.50 -11.78 8.68
N ALA A 269 -2.40 -11.31 7.43
CA ALA A 269 -1.16 -10.77 6.88
C ALA A 269 -0.70 -9.54 7.67
N THR A 270 -1.60 -8.57 7.88
CA THR A 270 -1.30 -7.34 8.62
C THR A 270 -0.93 -7.61 10.08
N GLY A 271 -1.64 -8.53 10.74
CA GLY A 271 -1.35 -8.93 12.11
C GLY A 271 0.03 -9.58 12.25
N LEU A 272 0.41 -10.45 11.33
CA LEU A 272 1.74 -11.07 11.31
C LEU A 272 2.84 -10.03 11.06
N CYS A 273 2.65 -9.12 10.11
CA CYS A 273 3.60 -8.04 9.88
C CYS A 273 3.76 -7.17 11.14
N ALA A 274 2.67 -6.77 11.79
CA ALA A 274 2.72 -5.95 12.99
C ALA A 274 3.48 -6.64 14.15
N LEU A 275 3.32 -7.95 14.30
CA LEU A 275 3.94 -8.72 15.37
C LEU A 275 5.40 -9.11 15.09
N LEU A 276 5.72 -9.46 13.85
CA LEU A 276 6.98 -10.12 13.50
C LEU A 276 7.96 -9.23 12.74
N GLN A 277 7.53 -8.10 12.16
CA GLN A 277 8.37 -7.25 11.31
C GLN A 277 9.71 -6.88 11.97
N THR A 278 9.68 -6.43 13.22
CA THR A 278 10.90 -6.05 13.95
C THR A 278 11.85 -7.22 14.18
N SER A 279 11.31 -8.40 14.46
CA SER A 279 12.12 -9.61 14.68
C SER A 279 12.74 -10.11 13.38
N VAL A 280 11.97 -10.08 12.28
CA VAL A 280 12.47 -10.46 10.94
C VAL A 280 13.53 -9.47 10.49
N THR A 281 13.33 -8.17 10.64
CA THR A 281 14.32 -7.14 10.26
C THR A 281 15.64 -7.35 10.97
N ARG A 282 15.62 -7.67 12.29
CA ARG A 282 16.84 -8.01 13.03
C ARG A 282 17.50 -9.31 12.56
N TRP A 283 16.69 -10.32 12.26
CA TRP A 283 17.21 -11.62 11.80
C TRP A 283 17.87 -11.56 10.42
N VAL A 284 17.40 -10.66 9.52
CA VAL A 284 17.97 -10.49 8.19
C VAL A 284 19.04 -9.42 8.11
N ALA A 285 19.37 -8.75 9.23
CA ALA A 285 20.42 -7.73 9.29
C ALA A 285 21.76 -8.26 8.74
N GLY A 286 22.46 -7.45 7.95
CA GLY A 286 23.74 -7.80 7.32
C GLY A 286 23.64 -8.71 6.08
N ARG A 287 22.45 -9.20 5.72
CA ARG A 287 22.25 -10.01 4.52
C ARG A 287 22.21 -9.12 3.26
N ASP A 288 22.45 -9.75 2.10
CA ASP A 288 22.39 -9.10 0.80
C ASP A 288 20.95 -8.69 0.47
N ARG A 289 20.71 -7.39 0.32
CA ARG A 289 19.37 -6.81 0.06
C ARG A 289 18.75 -7.32 -1.25
N GLY A 290 19.58 -7.55 -2.29
CA GLY A 290 19.10 -8.12 -3.55
C GLY A 290 18.60 -9.55 -3.39
N THR A 291 19.24 -10.33 -2.50
CA THR A 291 18.76 -11.66 -2.14
C THR A 291 17.44 -11.59 -1.37
N LEU A 292 17.31 -10.67 -0.42
CA LEU A 292 16.08 -10.52 0.36
C LEU A 292 14.88 -10.14 -0.53
N VAL A 293 15.07 -9.18 -1.45
CA VAL A 293 14.02 -8.81 -2.41
C VAL A 293 13.69 -9.97 -3.33
N ALA A 294 14.69 -10.68 -3.85
CA ALA A 294 14.47 -11.82 -4.73
C ALA A 294 13.74 -12.97 -4.03
N VAL A 295 14.13 -13.30 -2.80
CA VAL A 295 13.44 -14.33 -2.00
C VAL A 295 12.00 -13.92 -1.71
N GLY A 296 11.74 -12.67 -1.31
CA GLY A 296 10.40 -12.17 -1.09
C GLY A 296 9.54 -12.25 -2.37
N ALA A 297 10.09 -11.82 -3.52
CA ALA A 297 9.40 -11.93 -4.81
C ALA A 297 9.10 -13.39 -5.18
N LEU A 298 10.07 -14.29 -5.00
CA LEU A 298 9.86 -15.72 -5.28
C LEU A 298 8.84 -16.35 -4.34
N LEU A 299 8.83 -15.99 -3.06
CA LEU A 299 7.80 -16.44 -2.11
C LEU A 299 6.41 -15.96 -2.54
N THR A 300 6.29 -14.70 -2.96
CA THR A 300 5.01 -14.17 -3.50
C THR A 300 4.59 -14.96 -4.74
N GLY A 301 5.48 -15.17 -5.70
CA GLY A 301 5.20 -15.98 -6.90
C GLY A 301 4.88 -17.44 -6.56
N ALA A 302 5.54 -18.03 -5.56
CA ALA A 302 5.32 -19.41 -5.15
C ALA A 302 3.91 -19.66 -4.60
N THR A 303 3.22 -18.65 -4.06
CA THR A 303 1.82 -18.77 -3.64
C THR A 303 0.88 -19.08 -4.80
N ALA A 304 1.26 -18.68 -6.01
CA ALA A 304 0.47 -18.92 -7.22
C ALA A 304 0.56 -20.37 -7.74
N VAL A 305 1.66 -21.09 -7.45
CA VAL A 305 1.87 -22.44 -7.99
C VAL A 305 0.79 -23.42 -7.56
N PRO A 306 0.47 -23.59 -6.25
CA PRO A 306 -0.59 -24.50 -5.85
C PRO A 306 -1.97 -24.06 -6.36
N LEU A 307 -2.22 -22.75 -6.48
CA LEU A 307 -3.51 -22.25 -6.99
C LEU A 307 -3.70 -22.52 -8.48
N ALA A 308 -2.61 -22.68 -9.25
CA ALA A 308 -2.66 -23.05 -10.65
C ALA A 308 -3.02 -24.52 -10.89
N VAL A 309 -2.69 -25.42 -9.93
CA VAL A 309 -2.78 -26.87 -10.15
C VAL A 309 -3.78 -27.58 -9.23
N LEU A 310 -4.13 -26.99 -8.08
CA LEU A 310 -5.05 -27.60 -7.15
C LEU A 310 -6.51 -27.40 -7.59
N PRO A 311 -7.35 -28.42 -7.46
CA PRO A 311 -8.79 -28.26 -7.63
C PRO A 311 -9.37 -27.34 -6.55
N PRO A 312 -10.56 -26.76 -6.77
CA PRO A 312 -11.25 -25.97 -5.76
C PRO A 312 -11.38 -26.74 -4.44
N GLN A 313 -11.01 -26.09 -3.34
CA GLN A 313 -11.10 -26.64 -2.00
C GLN A 313 -12.34 -26.11 -1.28
N SER A 314 -12.82 -26.82 -0.28
CA SER A 314 -13.99 -26.41 0.52
C SER A 314 -13.77 -26.62 2.01
N GLY A 315 -14.63 -26.03 2.83
CA GLY A 315 -14.61 -26.21 4.28
C GLY A 315 -13.27 -25.79 4.92
N VAL A 316 -12.81 -26.58 5.86
CA VAL A 316 -11.57 -26.32 6.64
C VAL A 316 -10.33 -26.26 5.76
N ALA A 317 -10.26 -27.10 4.72
CA ALA A 317 -9.11 -27.12 3.81
C ALA A 317 -8.95 -25.81 3.05
N ALA A 318 -10.06 -25.22 2.54
CA ALA A 318 -10.02 -23.94 1.87
C ALA A 318 -9.53 -22.82 2.81
N TRP A 319 -10.03 -22.76 4.05
CA TRP A 319 -9.56 -21.79 5.03
C TRP A 319 -8.09 -21.98 5.43
N ALA A 320 -7.64 -23.23 5.54
CA ALA A 320 -6.23 -23.50 5.79
C ALA A 320 -5.32 -22.96 4.67
N TRP A 321 -5.76 -23.08 3.40
CA TRP A 321 -5.06 -22.48 2.26
C TRP A 321 -5.05 -20.97 2.31
N VAL A 322 -6.16 -20.31 2.63
CA VAL A 322 -6.22 -18.84 2.78
C VAL A 322 -5.21 -18.36 3.82
N VAL A 323 -5.16 -19.02 4.98
CA VAL A 323 -4.22 -18.68 6.05
C VAL A 323 -2.78 -18.95 5.62
N ALA A 324 -2.50 -20.10 5.00
CA ALA A 324 -1.16 -20.44 4.53
C ALA A 324 -0.63 -19.42 3.51
N VAL A 325 -1.44 -19.04 2.53
CA VAL A 325 -1.08 -18.02 1.56
C VAL A 325 -0.85 -16.67 2.24
N ALA A 326 -1.72 -16.25 3.18
CA ALA A 326 -1.55 -15.01 3.92
C ALA A 326 -0.24 -14.99 4.74
N VAL A 327 0.13 -16.10 5.37
CA VAL A 327 1.40 -16.26 6.10
C VAL A 327 2.61 -16.12 5.17
N VAL A 328 2.58 -16.80 4.02
CA VAL A 328 3.68 -16.72 3.05
C VAL A 328 3.82 -15.31 2.48
N LEU A 329 2.71 -14.64 2.16
CA LEU A 329 2.73 -13.26 1.67
C LEU A 329 3.24 -12.29 2.74
N ALA A 330 2.81 -12.42 4.00
CA ALA A 330 3.35 -11.62 5.09
C ALA A 330 4.88 -11.82 5.25
N ALA A 331 5.36 -13.06 5.17
CA ALA A 331 6.79 -13.35 5.22
C ALA A 331 7.53 -12.73 4.02
N ALA A 332 6.94 -12.80 2.83
CA ALA A 332 7.49 -12.19 1.62
C ALA A 332 7.61 -10.66 1.77
N ASP A 333 6.57 -10.00 2.23
CA ASP A 333 6.53 -8.54 2.41
C ASP A 333 7.54 -8.08 3.47
N MET A 334 7.67 -8.81 4.57
CA MET A 334 8.64 -8.51 5.63
C MET A 334 10.10 -8.54 5.14
N LEU A 335 10.41 -9.35 4.13
CA LEU A 335 11.73 -9.44 3.51
C LEU A 335 11.92 -8.39 2.40
N LEU A 336 10.93 -8.30 1.52
CA LEU A 336 11.00 -7.54 0.27
C LEU A 336 10.92 -6.03 0.50
N VAL A 337 9.92 -5.58 1.25
CA VAL A 337 9.57 -4.14 1.32
C VAL A 337 10.67 -3.30 1.96
N PRO A 338 11.24 -3.67 3.14
CA PRO A 338 12.31 -2.88 3.74
C PRO A 338 13.58 -2.87 2.89
N ALA A 339 13.95 -4.04 2.32
CA ALA A 339 15.15 -4.18 1.51
C ALA A 339 15.07 -3.37 0.20
N ALA A 340 13.91 -3.41 -0.48
CA ALA A 340 13.69 -2.64 -1.70
C ALA A 340 13.71 -1.13 -1.41
N ASN A 341 13.04 -0.67 -0.36
CA ASN A 341 13.02 0.74 0.03
C ASN A 341 14.42 1.26 0.37
N ALA A 342 15.23 0.50 1.10
CA ALA A 342 16.60 0.86 1.42
C ALA A 342 17.46 1.02 0.15
N VAL A 343 17.38 0.06 -0.78
CA VAL A 343 18.12 0.16 -2.05
C VAL A 343 17.64 1.36 -2.88
N MET A 344 16.33 1.60 -2.97
CA MET A 344 15.79 2.75 -3.69
C MET A 344 16.25 4.09 -3.11
N ALA A 345 16.44 4.16 -1.79
CA ALA A 345 16.90 5.36 -1.11
C ALA A 345 18.42 5.58 -1.23
N GLU A 346 19.22 4.50 -1.25
CA GLU A 346 20.68 4.60 -1.16
C GLU A 346 21.40 4.43 -2.51
N ALA A 347 20.80 3.72 -3.48
CA ALA A 347 21.43 3.45 -4.77
C ALA A 347 21.60 4.70 -5.67
N PRO A 348 20.62 5.63 -5.73
CA PRO A 348 20.75 6.82 -6.55
C PRO A 348 21.73 7.83 -5.96
N HIS A 349 22.44 8.54 -6.84
CA HIS A 349 23.28 9.65 -6.41
C HIS A 349 22.47 10.72 -5.66
N PRO A 350 22.97 11.31 -4.54
CA PRO A 350 22.21 12.24 -3.69
C PRO A 350 21.48 13.37 -4.44
N ARG A 351 22.09 13.89 -5.52
CA ARG A 351 21.51 15.00 -6.34
C ARG A 351 20.28 14.63 -7.14
N VAL A 352 20.13 13.36 -7.52
CA VAL A 352 19.01 12.88 -8.32
C VAL A 352 18.10 11.94 -7.55
N ARG A 353 18.38 11.72 -6.26
CA ARG A 353 17.69 10.72 -5.41
C ARG A 353 16.18 10.90 -5.43
N GLY A 354 15.68 12.10 -5.18
CA GLY A 354 14.22 12.34 -5.16
C GLY A 354 13.55 12.01 -6.50
N ARG A 355 14.17 12.41 -7.61
CA ARG A 355 13.66 12.11 -8.96
C ARG A 355 13.73 10.60 -9.27
N ALA A 356 14.81 9.94 -8.83
CA ALA A 356 14.98 8.50 -8.99
C ALA A 356 13.90 7.72 -8.23
N ILE A 357 13.65 8.07 -6.97
CA ILE A 357 12.56 7.49 -6.18
C ILE A 357 11.21 7.72 -6.87
N GLY A 358 10.97 8.93 -7.41
CA GLY A 358 9.78 9.21 -8.20
C GLY A 358 9.60 8.27 -9.40
N VAL A 359 10.68 7.99 -10.15
CA VAL A 359 10.66 7.03 -11.27
C VAL A 359 10.34 5.62 -10.78
N PHE A 360 10.96 5.18 -9.69
CA PHE A 360 10.72 3.85 -9.13
C PHE A 360 9.27 3.69 -8.63
N GLN A 361 8.74 4.68 -7.94
CA GLN A 361 7.35 4.69 -7.47
C GLN A 361 6.34 4.72 -8.62
N THR A 362 6.63 5.48 -9.68
CA THR A 362 5.81 5.49 -10.89
C THR A 362 5.81 4.12 -11.56
N ALA A 363 6.97 3.48 -11.69
CA ALA A 363 7.09 2.14 -12.26
C ALA A 363 6.26 1.11 -11.46
N SER A 364 6.40 1.12 -10.12
CA SER A 364 5.59 0.27 -9.24
C SER A 364 4.10 0.54 -9.41
N SER A 365 3.71 1.81 -9.47
CA SER A 365 2.30 2.21 -9.64
C SER A 365 1.72 1.75 -10.98
N VAL A 366 2.51 1.80 -12.06
CA VAL A 366 2.10 1.27 -13.37
C VAL A 366 1.91 -0.25 -13.29
N GLY A 367 2.85 -0.98 -12.68
CA GLY A 367 2.73 -2.42 -12.48
C GLY A 367 1.49 -2.80 -11.66
N THR A 368 1.24 -2.06 -10.58
CA THR A 368 0.04 -2.21 -9.75
C THR A 368 -1.24 -1.99 -10.57
N ALA A 369 -1.27 -0.93 -11.38
CA ALA A 369 -2.43 -0.55 -12.18
C ALA A 369 -2.73 -1.55 -13.31
N LEU A 370 -1.69 -2.16 -13.90
CA LEU A 370 -1.86 -3.11 -15.01
C LEU A 370 -2.29 -4.51 -14.55
N PHE A 371 -1.98 -4.89 -13.32
CA PHE A 371 -2.25 -6.25 -12.85
C PHE A 371 -3.74 -6.66 -12.86
N PRO A 372 -4.71 -5.80 -12.50
CA PRO A 372 -6.14 -6.13 -12.57
C PRO A 372 -6.62 -6.56 -13.96
N LEU A 373 -5.91 -6.18 -15.05
CA LEU A 373 -6.24 -6.67 -16.40
C LEU A 373 -6.17 -8.20 -16.50
N THR A 374 -5.34 -8.85 -15.68
CA THR A 374 -5.22 -10.30 -15.66
C THR A 374 -6.43 -11.00 -15.04
N LEU A 375 -7.31 -10.27 -14.34
CA LEU A 375 -8.51 -10.84 -13.72
C LEU A 375 -9.49 -11.43 -14.75
N GLY A 376 -9.51 -10.89 -15.96
CA GLY A 376 -10.30 -11.47 -17.03
C GLY A 376 -9.94 -12.93 -17.36
N LEU A 377 -8.72 -13.36 -17.02
CA LEU A 377 -8.32 -14.76 -17.22
C LEU A 377 -9.10 -15.73 -16.31
N VAL A 378 -9.64 -15.25 -15.18
CA VAL A 378 -10.40 -16.05 -14.22
C VAL A 378 -11.71 -16.59 -14.85
N GLU A 379 -12.29 -15.84 -15.79
CA GLU A 379 -13.55 -16.18 -16.49
C GLU A 379 -13.33 -17.00 -17.77
N THR A 380 -12.09 -17.32 -18.12
CA THR A 380 -11.76 -18.11 -19.31
C THR A 380 -11.77 -19.61 -19.02
N ASP A 381 -11.72 -20.43 -20.07
CA ASP A 381 -11.54 -21.89 -19.96
C ASP A 381 -10.20 -22.30 -19.32
N ARG A 382 -9.30 -21.33 -19.12
CA ARG A 382 -7.95 -21.56 -18.58
C ARG A 382 -7.63 -20.59 -17.44
N PRO A 383 -8.39 -20.57 -16.35
CA PRO A 383 -8.22 -19.61 -15.26
C PRO A 383 -6.84 -19.70 -14.59
N TRP A 384 -6.18 -20.87 -14.65
CA TRP A 384 -4.82 -21.08 -14.15
C TRP A 384 -3.77 -20.18 -14.81
N LEU A 385 -4.05 -19.62 -16.00
CA LEU A 385 -3.14 -18.67 -16.68
C LEU A 385 -2.86 -17.44 -15.83
N LEU A 386 -3.81 -16.97 -15.01
CA LEU A 386 -3.58 -15.89 -14.05
C LEU A 386 -2.36 -16.18 -13.17
N TRP A 387 -2.27 -17.41 -12.68
CA TRP A 387 -1.19 -17.82 -11.77
C TRP A 387 0.13 -18.02 -12.50
N VAL A 388 0.11 -18.52 -13.73
CA VAL A 388 1.32 -18.61 -14.57
C VAL A 388 1.88 -17.21 -14.83
N VAL A 389 1.05 -16.24 -15.20
CA VAL A 389 1.48 -14.84 -15.37
C VAL A 389 2.06 -14.31 -14.07
N THR A 390 1.41 -14.57 -12.94
CA THR A 390 1.90 -14.17 -11.62
C THR A 390 3.29 -14.74 -11.33
N VAL A 391 3.51 -16.04 -11.53
CA VAL A 391 4.83 -16.67 -11.35
C VAL A 391 5.88 -16.04 -12.24
N VAL A 392 5.60 -15.86 -13.54
CA VAL A 392 6.54 -15.26 -14.50
C VAL A 392 6.93 -13.85 -14.10
N VAL A 393 5.95 -13.04 -13.68
CA VAL A 393 6.18 -11.66 -13.25
C VAL A 393 7.10 -11.61 -12.01
N PHE A 394 6.83 -12.43 -11.00
CA PHE A 394 7.65 -12.41 -9.77
C PHE A 394 9.02 -13.06 -9.94
N VAL A 395 9.17 -14.07 -10.80
CA VAL A 395 10.48 -14.60 -11.20
C VAL A 395 11.28 -13.55 -11.95
N GLY A 396 10.66 -12.82 -12.88
CA GLY A 396 11.25 -11.69 -13.58
C GLY A 396 11.68 -10.57 -12.61
N ALA A 397 10.84 -10.23 -11.63
CA ALA A 397 11.15 -9.27 -10.58
C ALA A 397 12.37 -9.70 -9.76
N ALA A 398 12.40 -10.96 -9.30
CA ALA A 398 13.52 -11.52 -8.55
C ALA A 398 14.83 -11.45 -9.34
N GLY A 399 14.81 -11.81 -10.63
CA GLY A 399 15.96 -11.72 -11.53
C GLY A 399 16.44 -10.29 -11.73
N ALA A 400 15.53 -9.35 -12.00
CA ALA A 400 15.85 -7.94 -12.19
C ALA A 400 16.48 -7.34 -10.94
N TRP A 401 15.92 -7.55 -9.76
CA TRP A 401 16.44 -7.07 -8.49
C TRP A 401 17.79 -7.68 -8.13
N ARG A 402 17.94 -8.98 -8.32
CA ARG A 402 19.18 -9.68 -8.07
C ARG A 402 20.33 -9.13 -8.94
N ALA A 403 20.05 -8.96 -10.24
CA ALA A 403 21.02 -8.40 -11.19
C ALA A 403 21.32 -6.91 -10.92
N ALA A 404 20.32 -6.14 -10.51
CA ALA A 404 20.49 -4.73 -10.17
C ALA A 404 21.42 -4.56 -8.97
N VAL A 405 21.09 -5.22 -7.85
CA VAL A 405 21.83 -5.06 -6.59
C VAL A 405 23.22 -5.65 -6.66
N ALA A 406 23.43 -6.73 -7.42
CA ALA A 406 24.76 -7.29 -7.64
C ALA A 406 25.74 -6.31 -8.31
N ALA A 407 25.24 -5.33 -9.06
CA ALA A 407 26.05 -4.31 -9.72
C ALA A 407 26.25 -3.02 -8.87
N LEU A 408 25.71 -2.98 -7.63
CA LEU A 408 25.83 -1.85 -6.73
C LEU A 408 27.00 -2.03 -5.73
N PRO A 409 27.53 -0.94 -5.17
CA PRO A 409 28.57 -0.99 -4.14
C PRO A 409 28.10 -1.75 -2.89
N ASP A 410 29.03 -2.39 -2.16
CA ASP A 410 28.75 -3.22 -0.99
C ASP A 410 27.96 -2.49 0.11
N ARG A 411 28.21 -1.19 0.31
CA ARG A 411 27.47 -0.34 1.26
C ARG A 411 25.96 -0.28 0.99
N VAL A 412 25.55 -0.39 -0.29
CA VAL A 412 24.13 -0.42 -0.69
C VAL A 412 23.59 -1.84 -0.68
N ARG A 413 24.45 -2.82 -0.93
CA ARG A 413 24.06 -4.24 -0.99
C ARG A 413 23.72 -4.82 0.37
N ARG A 414 24.37 -4.37 1.46
CA ARG A 414 24.20 -4.92 2.81
C ARG A 414 23.88 -3.81 3.78
N ALA A 415 22.90 -4.03 4.66
CA ALA A 415 22.69 -3.18 5.82
C ALA A 415 23.87 -3.34 6.77
N THR A 416 24.45 -2.23 7.25
CA THR A 416 25.45 -2.30 8.32
C THR A 416 24.75 -2.54 9.65
N ALA A 417 25.42 -3.20 10.62
CA ALA A 417 24.84 -3.44 11.94
C ALA A 417 24.45 -2.13 12.65
N ALA A 418 25.15 -1.02 12.36
CA ALA A 418 24.85 0.31 12.88
C ALA A 418 23.48 0.86 12.42
N ASP A 419 22.98 0.43 11.27
CA ASP A 419 21.68 0.88 10.73
C ASP A 419 20.48 0.18 11.40
N VAL A 420 20.72 -0.87 12.19
CA VAL A 420 19.69 -1.69 12.83
C VAL A 420 19.45 -1.24 14.29
N ASP A 421 20.43 -0.61 14.91
CA ASP A 421 20.37 -0.17 16.32
C ASP A 421 20.01 1.34 16.45
N ALA A 422 19.92 2.07 15.34
CA ALA A 422 19.53 3.48 15.28
C ALA A 422 18.01 3.63 15.08
#